data_3587f782f093d2621bd3216509faeb75
#
_entry.id   3587f782f093d2621bd3216509faeb75
#
_cell.length_a   1.000
_cell.length_b   1.000
_cell.length_c   1.000
_cell.angle_alpha   90.00
_cell.angle_beta   90.00
_cell.angle_gamma   90.00
#
_symmetry.space_group_name_H-M   'P 1'
#
loop_
_entity.id
_entity.type
_entity.pdbx_description
1 polymer ?
#
loop_
_entity_poly.entity_id
_entity_poly.type
_entity_poly.pdbx_seq_one_letter_code
_entity_poly.pdbx_strand_id
1 'polypeptide(L)'
;HLLLATLDPGEYTYALRYRTTRQLGFFADHDELYWNVTGNGWDFPIDAASAAVALPGAIDPAELHVEGYTGAQGSKGGDCTASADAPSHALFATTRALAPREGLTFVLGFPKGLVAEPGAGERAGWLLRDNGAALALCLGLVLLWGYYLIEWLRVGRDPKPGVIIPQYAAPDGFTPGALRHLERMGWDDRCVAADLVDLAVHGAIRIRETGGSYTLERVAGAGAPLPPLESSLRDALLGGAGSLALKQSEHATIAKALALHRTTLAREQSGRYYRRNGVLVAIGALLTLVALVAGVVALGPAARAGGAGFMLVWLGIWSFGVVALVGAVIGAWRGARGMGRVGGAIFLTLFSLPFIAGELFGLGVLVRTAGLVFALAMLALLVTNFAFFEWMKAPTIEGRTVLDRIAGLGLYLGVAERD
;
A
#
# COMPACT_ATOMS: atom_id res chain seq x y z
N HIS A 1 30.92 -14.91 -0.90
CA HIS A 1 31.14 -15.95 0.11
C HIS A 1 32.34 -15.54 0.95
N LEU A 2 32.09 -14.85 2.08
CA LEU A 2 33.05 -14.79 3.19
C LEU A 2 33.02 -16.18 3.83
N LEU A 3 34.05 -16.97 3.56
CA LEU A 3 34.37 -18.13 4.36
C LEU A 3 34.68 -17.60 5.77
N LEU A 4 33.83 -17.92 6.72
CA LEU A 4 34.12 -17.76 8.15
C LEU A 4 35.24 -18.79 8.48
N ALA A 5 36.49 -18.44 8.16
CA ALA A 5 37.64 -19.15 8.67
C ALA A 5 37.85 -18.65 10.09
N THR A 6 37.77 -19.53 11.05
CA THR A 6 38.23 -19.26 12.42
C THR A 6 39.77 -19.20 12.37
N LEU A 7 40.32 -18.00 12.59
CA LEU A 7 41.75 -17.82 12.68
C LEU A 7 42.24 -18.12 14.11
N ASP A 8 43.37 -18.73 14.22
CA ASP A 8 44.04 -18.89 15.52
C ASP A 8 44.40 -17.52 16.10
N PRO A 9 44.52 -17.38 17.45
CA PRO A 9 44.97 -16.14 18.06
C PRO A 9 46.36 -15.74 17.53
N GLY A 10 46.50 -14.50 17.05
CA GLY A 10 47.74 -14.01 16.46
C GLY A 10 47.60 -12.63 15.85
N GLU A 11 48.70 -12.09 15.37
CA GLU A 11 48.73 -10.85 14.59
C GLU A 11 48.53 -11.15 13.13
N TYR A 12 47.60 -10.43 12.49
CA TYR A 12 47.25 -10.59 11.09
C TYR A 12 47.26 -9.25 10.35
N THR A 13 47.84 -9.24 9.16
CA THR A 13 47.81 -8.07 8.28
C THR A 13 46.83 -8.30 7.15
N TYR A 14 45.87 -7.40 6.97
CA TYR A 14 44.90 -7.41 5.88
C TYR A 14 45.19 -6.24 4.94
N ALA A 15 45.28 -6.51 3.65
CA ALA A 15 45.39 -5.50 2.61
C ALA A 15 44.12 -5.48 1.76
N LEU A 16 43.38 -4.38 1.77
CA LEU A 16 42.20 -4.16 0.97
C LEU A 16 42.51 -3.14 -0.13
N ARG A 17 42.24 -3.48 -1.40
CA ARG A 17 42.36 -2.54 -2.51
C ARG A 17 40.99 -2.38 -3.14
N TYR A 18 40.54 -1.12 -3.26
CA TYR A 18 39.24 -0.82 -3.85
C TYR A 18 39.30 0.50 -4.62
N ARG A 19 38.29 0.73 -5.49
CA ARG A 19 38.08 1.96 -6.22
C ARG A 19 36.71 2.50 -5.87
N THR A 20 36.65 3.81 -5.60
CA THR A 20 35.39 4.52 -5.41
C THR A 20 35.22 5.61 -6.46
N THR A 21 34.02 6.10 -6.63
CA THR A 21 33.68 7.22 -7.52
C THR A 21 32.82 8.22 -6.78
N ARG A 22 32.79 9.47 -7.24
CA ARG A 22 31.93 10.53 -6.68
C ARG A 22 32.25 10.89 -5.23
N GLN A 23 33.54 10.86 -4.87
CA GLN A 23 33.98 11.19 -3.50
C GLN A 23 34.48 12.65 -3.36
N LEU A 24 34.64 13.35 -4.49
CA LEU A 24 35.08 14.74 -4.51
C LEU A 24 33.91 15.72 -4.43
N GLY A 25 34.03 16.72 -3.57
CA GLY A 25 33.23 17.93 -3.55
C GLY A 25 33.79 18.96 -4.54
N PHE A 26 32.95 19.58 -5.37
CA PHE A 26 33.33 20.62 -6.32
C PHE A 26 32.69 21.94 -5.85
N PHE A 27 33.50 22.79 -5.19
CA PHE A 27 33.09 24.10 -4.70
C PHE A 27 33.40 25.21 -5.73
N ALA A 28 33.05 26.43 -5.44
CA ALA A 28 33.23 27.52 -6.38
C ALA A 28 34.72 27.90 -6.56
N ASP A 29 35.52 27.82 -5.52
CA ASP A 29 36.90 28.25 -5.40
C ASP A 29 37.91 27.15 -5.30
N HIS A 30 37.51 25.95 -4.86
CA HIS A 30 38.36 24.78 -4.68
C HIS A 30 37.62 23.48 -4.94
N ASP A 31 38.37 22.39 -5.00
CA ASP A 31 37.84 21.02 -4.97
C ASP A 31 38.31 20.35 -3.68
N GLU A 32 37.52 19.41 -3.15
CA GLU A 32 37.76 18.84 -1.83
C GLU A 32 37.55 17.32 -1.82
N LEU A 33 38.44 16.64 -1.13
CA LEU A 33 38.27 15.25 -0.74
C LEU A 33 38.01 15.16 0.77
N TYR A 34 36.76 14.89 1.11
CA TYR A 34 36.37 14.53 2.48
C TYR A 34 36.38 13.01 2.62
N TRP A 35 37.19 12.46 3.56
CA TRP A 35 37.33 11.01 3.68
C TRP A 35 37.36 10.54 5.11
N ASN A 36 36.46 9.60 5.46
CA ASN A 36 36.51 8.91 6.73
C ASN A 36 37.42 7.67 6.61
N VAL A 37 38.60 7.75 7.21
CA VAL A 37 39.68 6.76 7.06
C VAL A 37 39.32 5.42 7.70
N THR A 38 38.92 5.46 8.98
CA THR A 38 38.67 4.25 9.75
C THR A 38 37.21 3.89 9.87
N GLY A 39 36.29 4.86 9.71
CA GLY A 39 34.89 4.72 10.09
C GLY A 39 34.70 4.70 11.60
N ASN A 40 33.44 4.85 12.04
CA ASN A 40 33.02 4.89 13.44
C ASN A 40 32.29 3.59 13.87
N GLY A 41 32.41 2.52 13.09
CA GLY A 41 31.69 1.25 13.33
C GLY A 41 32.43 0.22 14.15
N TRP A 42 33.67 0.51 14.58
CA TRP A 42 34.49 -0.45 15.29
C TRP A 42 34.16 -0.50 16.80
N ASP A 43 33.91 -1.68 17.30
CA ASP A 43 33.68 -1.94 18.72
C ASP A 43 35.01 -2.09 19.50
N PHE A 44 36.15 -2.06 18.80
CA PHE A 44 37.51 -2.15 19.36
C PHE A 44 38.22 -0.81 19.31
N PRO A 45 39.17 -0.53 20.22
CA PRO A 45 40.07 0.62 20.09
C PRO A 45 40.96 0.45 18.85
N ILE A 46 41.40 1.56 18.30
CA ILE A 46 42.37 1.62 17.20
C ILE A 46 43.63 2.29 17.73
N ASP A 47 44.75 1.52 17.87
CA ASP A 47 45.98 2.01 18.48
C ASP A 47 46.59 3.17 17.68
N ALA A 48 46.57 3.10 16.35
CA ALA A 48 47.03 4.16 15.47
C ALA A 48 46.27 4.09 14.13
N ALA A 49 45.94 5.24 13.58
CA ALA A 49 45.40 5.37 12.23
C ALA A 49 46.16 6.43 11.45
N SER A 50 46.43 6.15 10.18
CA SER A 50 47.06 7.12 9.28
C SER A 50 46.52 7.01 7.88
N ALA A 51 46.60 8.09 7.13
CA ALA A 51 46.26 8.14 5.72
C ALA A 51 47.32 8.96 4.94
N ALA A 52 47.76 8.44 3.81
CA ALA A 52 48.55 9.16 2.84
C ALA A 52 47.74 9.37 1.56
N VAL A 53 47.60 10.60 1.13
CA VAL A 53 46.85 10.97 -0.07
C VAL A 53 47.80 11.50 -1.11
N ALA A 54 47.75 10.96 -2.31
CA ALA A 54 48.49 11.45 -3.48
C ALA A 54 47.47 11.98 -4.51
N LEU A 55 47.59 13.25 -4.86
CA LEU A 55 46.79 13.89 -5.92
C LEU A 55 47.46 13.73 -7.28
N PRO A 56 46.70 13.69 -8.38
CA PRO A 56 47.26 13.69 -9.73
C PRO A 56 47.88 15.06 -10.03
N GLY A 57 49.05 15.09 -10.69
CA GLY A 57 49.74 16.32 -11.06
C GLY A 57 50.68 16.83 -9.94
N ALA A 58 51.33 17.95 -10.20
CA ALA A 58 52.23 18.59 -9.24
C ALA A 58 51.57 19.87 -8.70
N ILE A 59 51.26 19.91 -7.41
CA ILE A 59 50.66 21.02 -6.70
C ILE A 59 51.60 21.47 -5.60
N ASP A 60 51.79 22.76 -5.43
CA ASP A 60 52.54 23.31 -4.31
C ASP A 60 51.85 22.91 -2.98
N PRO A 61 52.59 22.39 -2.00
CA PRO A 61 52.04 22.16 -0.68
C PRO A 61 51.33 23.35 -0.04
N ALA A 62 51.76 24.56 -0.34
CA ALA A 62 51.12 25.79 0.15
C ALA A 62 49.70 26.03 -0.41
N GLU A 63 49.35 25.42 -1.52
CA GLU A 63 48.01 25.49 -2.15
C GLU A 63 47.08 24.38 -1.64
N LEU A 64 47.59 23.46 -0.81
CA LEU A 64 46.77 22.38 -0.22
C LEU A 64 46.22 22.83 1.13
N HIS A 65 44.93 22.66 1.30
CA HIS A 65 44.24 22.87 2.57
C HIS A 65 44.05 21.52 3.25
N VAL A 66 44.66 21.30 4.39
CA VAL A 66 44.60 20.00 5.10
C VAL A 66 44.01 20.16 6.49
N GLU A 67 42.99 19.41 6.79
CA GLU A 67 42.36 19.32 8.11
C GLU A 67 42.15 17.86 8.52
N GLY A 68 42.29 17.58 9.81
CA GLY A 68 42.06 16.25 10.36
C GLY A 68 41.14 16.33 11.57
N TYR A 69 40.25 15.35 11.69
CA TYR A 69 39.30 15.25 12.78
C TYR A 69 39.32 13.87 13.39
N THR A 70 39.22 13.79 14.73
CA THR A 70 39.14 12.53 15.48
C THR A 70 37.92 12.52 16.40
N GLY A 71 37.45 11.32 16.76
CA GLY A 71 36.41 11.10 17.74
C GLY A 71 35.18 10.36 17.20
N ALA A 72 34.12 10.37 17.99
CA ALA A 72 32.83 9.76 17.62
C ALA A 72 32.17 10.49 16.43
N GLN A 73 31.20 9.87 15.81
CA GLN A 73 30.48 10.45 14.66
C GLN A 73 29.96 11.86 15.00
N GLY A 74 30.34 12.85 14.17
CA GLY A 74 30.01 14.26 14.36
C GLY A 74 30.93 15.03 15.28
N SER A 75 31.95 14.41 15.89
CA SER A 75 32.98 15.08 16.66
C SER A 75 34.01 15.81 15.77
N LYS A 76 34.55 16.89 16.26
CA LYS A 76 35.63 17.65 15.63
C LYS A 76 36.91 17.67 16.55
N GLY A 77 37.24 16.53 17.12
CA GLY A 77 38.46 16.38 17.92
C GLY A 77 39.70 16.59 17.06
N GLY A 78 40.74 17.19 17.64
CA GLY A 78 41.97 17.52 16.94
C GLY A 78 43.18 16.61 17.32
N ASP A 79 42.93 15.37 17.81
CA ASP A 79 43.97 14.44 18.19
C ASP A 79 44.61 13.76 16.96
N CYS A 80 44.98 14.55 15.98
CA CYS A 80 45.65 14.11 14.76
C CYS A 80 46.61 15.20 14.22
N THR A 81 47.61 14.78 13.48
CA THR A 81 48.42 15.65 12.62
C THR A 81 47.90 15.62 11.22
N ALA A 82 47.92 16.77 10.55
CA ALA A 82 47.61 16.93 9.12
C ALA A 82 48.74 17.78 8.52
N SER A 83 49.42 17.28 7.51
CA SER A 83 50.54 17.97 6.85
C SER A 83 50.53 17.74 5.34
N ALA A 84 51.08 18.71 4.61
CA ALA A 84 51.36 18.65 3.18
C ALA A 84 52.83 18.99 2.97
N ASP A 85 53.70 18.00 3.11
CA ASP A 85 55.16 18.20 3.14
C ASP A 85 55.83 17.99 1.78
N ALA A 86 55.13 17.45 0.82
CA ALA A 86 55.64 17.19 -0.52
C ALA A 86 54.60 17.59 -1.57
N PRO A 87 55.03 17.95 -2.80
CA PRO A 87 54.08 18.30 -3.88
C PRO A 87 53.02 17.23 -4.09
N SER A 88 51.76 17.64 -4.07
CA SER A 88 50.59 16.77 -4.31
C SER A 88 50.40 15.65 -3.28
N HIS A 89 51.07 15.69 -2.15
CA HIS A 89 50.94 14.71 -1.09
C HIS A 89 50.47 15.32 0.23
N ALA A 90 49.54 14.67 0.88
CA ALA A 90 49.06 15.02 2.20
C ALA A 90 49.08 13.78 3.12
N LEU A 91 49.49 14.00 4.39
CA LEU A 91 49.62 12.96 5.40
C LEU A 91 48.76 13.33 6.60
N PHE A 92 48.06 12.35 7.11
CA PHE A 92 47.19 12.44 8.28
C PHE A 92 47.52 11.30 9.23
N ALA A 93 47.67 11.56 10.53
CA ALA A 93 47.91 10.52 11.50
C ALA A 93 47.31 10.87 12.86
N THR A 94 46.81 9.89 13.58
CA THR A 94 46.35 10.09 14.97
C THR A 94 47.54 10.30 15.91
N THR A 95 47.37 11.18 16.90
CA THR A 95 48.38 11.44 17.95
C THR A 95 48.12 10.63 19.22
N ARG A 96 46.97 9.96 19.31
CA ARG A 96 46.62 9.00 20.37
C ARG A 96 45.85 7.82 19.78
N ALA A 97 45.71 6.77 20.58
CA ALA A 97 44.78 5.69 20.29
C ALA A 97 43.35 6.21 20.28
N LEU A 98 42.52 5.71 19.35
CA LEU A 98 41.09 6.00 19.25
C LEU A 98 40.32 4.99 20.10
N ALA A 99 39.39 5.47 20.90
CA ALA A 99 38.49 4.61 21.67
C ALA A 99 37.48 3.87 20.74
N PRO A 100 36.80 2.84 21.24
CA PRO A 100 35.71 2.22 20.49
C PRO A 100 34.70 3.26 19.97
N ARG A 101 34.29 3.12 18.72
CA ARG A 101 33.38 4.04 18.01
C ARG A 101 33.98 5.42 17.68
N GLU A 102 35.25 5.66 17.92
CA GLU A 102 35.98 6.81 17.40
C GLU A 102 36.61 6.50 16.04
N GLY A 103 36.80 7.54 15.22
CA GLY A 103 37.42 7.42 13.89
C GLY A 103 38.34 8.59 13.57
N LEU A 104 39.18 8.41 12.54
CA LEU A 104 39.95 9.45 11.88
C LEU A 104 39.26 9.85 10.58
N THR A 105 39.00 11.13 10.39
CA THR A 105 38.51 11.73 9.16
C THR A 105 39.44 12.84 8.70
N PHE A 106 39.66 12.99 7.43
CA PHE A 106 40.44 14.13 6.89
C PHE A 106 39.61 14.89 5.82
N VAL A 107 40.02 16.15 5.65
CA VAL A 107 39.62 17.04 4.58
C VAL A 107 40.86 17.49 3.85
N LEU A 108 40.90 17.32 2.54
CA LEU A 108 41.95 17.78 1.67
C LEU A 108 41.36 18.65 0.57
N GLY A 109 41.52 19.96 0.70
CA GLY A 109 41.18 20.95 -0.32
C GLY A 109 42.35 21.19 -1.28
N PHE A 110 42.09 21.35 -2.55
CA PHE A 110 43.07 21.59 -3.59
C PHE A 110 42.53 22.49 -4.70
N PRO A 111 43.39 23.17 -5.51
CA PRO A 111 42.96 24.07 -6.54
C PRO A 111 42.12 23.41 -7.60
N LYS A 112 41.22 24.22 -8.19
CA LYS A 112 40.36 23.81 -9.32
C LYS A 112 41.18 23.41 -10.56
N GLY A 113 40.60 22.50 -11.35
CA GLY A 113 41.16 22.09 -12.64
C GLY A 113 42.11 20.92 -12.58
N LEU A 114 42.45 20.40 -11.38
CA LEU A 114 43.23 19.18 -11.22
C LEU A 114 42.42 17.94 -11.59
N VAL A 115 41.15 17.92 -11.24
CA VAL A 115 40.21 16.86 -11.58
C VAL A 115 39.06 17.48 -12.36
N ALA A 116 38.69 16.82 -13.47
CA ALA A 116 37.59 17.30 -14.29
C ALA A 116 36.27 17.22 -13.51
N GLU A 117 35.57 18.34 -13.39
CA GLU A 117 34.26 18.41 -12.78
C GLU A 117 33.23 17.66 -13.65
N PRO A 118 32.37 16.81 -13.07
CA PRO A 118 31.34 16.10 -13.85
C PRO A 118 30.41 17.04 -14.57
N GLY A 119 30.23 16.84 -15.87
CA GLY A 119 29.32 17.61 -16.67
C GLY A 119 27.85 17.39 -16.32
N ALA A 120 26.96 18.27 -16.76
CA ALA A 120 25.52 18.17 -16.52
C ALA A 120 24.93 16.82 -17.00
N GLY A 121 25.41 16.30 -18.13
CA GLY A 121 25.01 14.99 -18.67
C GLY A 121 25.41 13.83 -17.78
N GLU A 122 26.62 13.85 -17.21
CA GLU A 122 27.07 12.83 -16.26
C GLU A 122 26.26 12.87 -14.96
N ARG A 123 26.04 14.05 -14.41
CA ARG A 123 25.20 14.26 -13.20
C ARG A 123 23.78 13.76 -13.44
N ALA A 124 23.18 14.08 -14.59
CA ALA A 124 21.87 13.55 -14.96
C ALA A 124 21.87 12.00 -15.10
N GLY A 125 22.91 11.44 -15.73
CA GLY A 125 23.11 9.99 -15.83
C GLY A 125 23.24 9.32 -14.47
N TRP A 126 23.92 9.92 -13.51
CA TRP A 126 24.00 9.43 -12.14
C TRP A 126 22.66 9.48 -11.42
N LEU A 127 21.94 10.59 -11.53
CA LEU A 127 20.62 10.77 -10.95
C LEU A 127 19.63 9.72 -11.46
N LEU A 128 19.64 9.46 -12.77
CA LEU A 128 18.81 8.42 -13.41
C LEU A 128 19.19 7.02 -12.90
N ARG A 129 20.49 6.73 -12.80
CA ARG A 129 20.98 5.42 -12.36
C ARG A 129 20.69 5.18 -10.88
N ASP A 130 20.91 6.19 -10.04
CA ASP A 130 20.72 6.09 -8.59
C ASP A 130 19.23 5.99 -8.20
N ASN A 131 18.35 6.59 -9.02
CA ASN A 131 16.90 6.59 -8.80
C ASN A 131 16.15 5.67 -9.77
N GLY A 132 16.84 4.82 -10.52
CA GLY A 132 16.24 3.99 -11.58
C GLY A 132 15.07 3.14 -11.10
N ALA A 133 15.13 2.60 -9.89
CA ALA A 133 14.06 1.82 -9.30
C ALA A 133 12.80 2.67 -9.02
N ALA A 134 12.97 3.84 -8.44
CA ALA A 134 11.86 4.77 -8.18
C ALA A 134 11.26 5.29 -9.50
N LEU A 135 12.10 5.61 -10.48
CA LEU A 135 11.66 6.06 -11.81
C LEU A 135 10.88 4.96 -12.55
N ALA A 136 11.28 3.70 -12.43
CA ALA A 136 10.54 2.56 -13.01
C ALA A 136 9.12 2.48 -12.42
N LEU A 137 8.96 2.63 -11.09
CA LEU A 137 7.64 2.65 -10.46
C LEU A 137 6.82 3.89 -10.84
N CYS A 138 7.44 5.06 -10.90
CA CYS A 138 6.76 6.29 -11.33
C CYS A 138 6.27 6.18 -12.79
N LEU A 139 7.09 5.64 -13.70
CA LEU A 139 6.68 5.36 -15.07
C LEU A 139 5.54 4.34 -15.11
N GLY A 140 5.65 3.26 -14.33
CA GLY A 140 4.60 2.26 -14.17
C GLY A 140 3.29 2.89 -13.69
N LEU A 141 3.34 3.82 -12.74
CA LEU A 141 2.18 4.55 -12.24
C LEU A 141 1.54 5.43 -13.34
N VAL A 142 2.34 6.14 -14.11
CA VAL A 142 1.85 6.96 -15.24
C VAL A 142 1.17 6.08 -16.29
N LEU A 143 1.78 4.94 -16.65
CA LEU A 143 1.20 4.00 -17.62
C LEU A 143 -0.08 3.37 -17.07
N LEU A 144 -0.13 3.02 -15.80
CA LEU A 144 -1.32 2.47 -15.13
C LEU A 144 -2.46 3.48 -15.11
N TRP A 145 -2.19 4.74 -14.77
CA TRP A 145 -3.19 5.81 -14.82
C TRP A 145 -3.68 6.05 -16.25
N GLY A 146 -2.77 6.10 -17.22
CA GLY A 146 -3.12 6.22 -18.64
C GLY A 146 -4.04 5.08 -19.09
N TYR A 147 -3.69 3.84 -18.77
CA TYR A 147 -4.51 2.67 -19.05
C TYR A 147 -5.90 2.79 -18.42
N TYR A 148 -5.97 3.00 -17.10
CA TYR A 148 -7.25 3.07 -16.41
C TYR A 148 -8.10 4.26 -16.84
N LEU A 149 -7.49 5.41 -17.12
CA LEU A 149 -8.23 6.57 -17.61
C LEU A 149 -8.87 6.29 -18.98
N ILE A 150 -8.12 5.68 -19.90
CA ILE A 150 -8.63 5.31 -21.22
C ILE A 150 -9.78 4.31 -21.08
N GLU A 151 -9.61 3.25 -20.30
CA GLU A 151 -10.65 2.23 -20.14
C GLU A 151 -11.87 2.77 -19.36
N TRP A 152 -11.65 3.64 -18.37
CA TRP A 152 -12.75 4.30 -17.67
C TRP A 152 -13.56 5.22 -18.57
N LEU A 153 -12.91 5.98 -19.45
CA LEU A 153 -13.59 6.81 -20.44
C LEU A 153 -14.38 5.98 -21.46
N ARG A 154 -13.94 4.75 -21.76
CA ARG A 154 -14.59 3.84 -22.74
C ARG A 154 -15.77 3.07 -22.14
N VAL A 155 -15.61 2.53 -20.95
CA VAL A 155 -16.57 1.55 -20.39
C VAL A 155 -16.93 1.77 -18.91
N GLY A 156 -16.21 2.63 -18.20
CA GLY A 156 -16.41 2.88 -16.76
C GLY A 156 -17.30 4.09 -16.46
N ARG A 157 -17.65 4.90 -17.46
CA ARG A 157 -18.53 6.07 -17.25
C ARG A 157 -19.98 5.65 -17.21
N ASP A 158 -20.70 6.18 -16.24
CA ASP A 158 -22.14 6.01 -16.16
C ASP A 158 -22.85 6.62 -17.38
N PRO A 159 -23.85 5.96 -17.95
CA PRO A 159 -24.74 6.58 -18.91
C PRO A 159 -25.38 7.83 -18.32
N LYS A 160 -25.65 8.82 -19.17
CA LYS A 160 -26.32 10.07 -18.74
C LYS A 160 -27.65 9.73 -18.07
N PRO A 161 -27.96 10.32 -16.90
CA PRO A 161 -29.25 10.14 -16.26
C PRO A 161 -30.36 10.67 -17.16
N GLY A 162 -31.51 9.97 -17.14
CA GLY A 162 -32.73 10.44 -17.74
C GLY A 162 -33.43 11.52 -16.89
N VAL A 163 -34.63 11.87 -17.26
CA VAL A 163 -35.48 12.74 -16.42
C VAL A 163 -35.99 11.94 -15.23
N ILE A 164 -35.65 12.34 -14.02
CA ILE A 164 -36.13 11.69 -12.80
C ILE A 164 -37.52 12.25 -12.48
N ILE A 165 -38.51 11.38 -12.58
CA ILE A 165 -39.90 11.71 -12.28
C ILE A 165 -40.29 10.98 -10.98
N PRO A 166 -41.01 11.63 -10.02
CA PRO A 166 -41.48 10.95 -8.82
C PRO A 166 -42.26 9.68 -9.18
N GLN A 167 -41.88 8.56 -8.53
CA GLN A 167 -42.52 7.24 -8.71
C GLN A 167 -43.26 6.88 -7.42
N TYR A 168 -44.51 6.40 -7.56
CA TYR A 168 -45.33 6.04 -6.41
C TYR A 168 -45.31 4.55 -6.07
N ALA A 169 -44.60 3.77 -6.90
CA ALA A 169 -44.43 2.33 -6.72
C ALA A 169 -42.98 1.94 -7.06
N ALA A 170 -42.53 0.85 -6.49
CA ALA A 170 -41.26 0.24 -6.86
C ALA A 170 -41.25 -0.22 -8.32
N PRO A 171 -40.10 -0.23 -9.01
CA PRO A 171 -39.99 -0.78 -10.35
C PRO A 171 -40.47 -2.23 -10.41
N ASP A 172 -41.32 -2.57 -11.37
CA ASP A 172 -41.89 -3.90 -11.53
C ASP A 172 -40.80 -4.96 -11.73
N GLY A 173 -41.01 -6.14 -11.13
CA GLY A 173 -40.12 -7.29 -11.26
C GLY A 173 -38.89 -7.24 -10.39
N PHE A 174 -38.75 -6.26 -9.51
CA PHE A 174 -37.66 -6.17 -8.55
C PHE A 174 -38.18 -6.31 -7.12
N THR A 175 -37.47 -7.11 -6.31
CA THR A 175 -37.62 -7.11 -4.87
C THR A 175 -36.87 -5.93 -4.26
N PRO A 176 -37.18 -5.50 -3.02
CA PRO A 176 -36.43 -4.43 -2.34
C PRO A 176 -34.92 -4.73 -2.22
N GLY A 177 -34.55 -5.98 -1.97
CA GLY A 177 -33.15 -6.42 -1.95
C GLY A 177 -32.50 -6.36 -3.32
N ALA A 178 -33.26 -6.67 -4.40
CA ALA A 178 -32.77 -6.57 -5.77
C ALA A 178 -32.53 -5.11 -6.20
N LEU A 179 -33.39 -4.17 -5.79
CA LEU A 179 -33.21 -2.73 -6.04
C LEU A 179 -31.96 -2.21 -5.32
N ARG A 180 -31.77 -2.59 -4.05
CA ARG A 180 -30.59 -2.22 -3.28
C ARG A 180 -29.31 -2.79 -3.89
N HIS A 181 -29.33 -4.05 -4.35
CA HIS A 181 -28.20 -4.68 -5.00
C HIS A 181 -27.80 -3.94 -6.28
N LEU A 182 -28.79 -3.48 -7.06
CA LEU A 182 -28.55 -2.69 -8.26
C LEU A 182 -28.00 -1.30 -7.94
N GLU A 183 -28.59 -0.61 -6.97
CA GLU A 183 -28.13 0.72 -6.54
C GLU A 183 -26.66 0.70 -6.09
N ARG A 184 -26.25 -0.37 -5.38
CA ARG A 184 -24.87 -0.57 -4.92
C ARG A 184 -23.96 -1.23 -5.94
N MET A 185 -24.52 -1.77 -7.04
CA MET A 185 -23.83 -2.69 -7.95
C MET A 185 -23.08 -3.78 -7.19
N GLY A 186 -23.68 -4.22 -6.09
CA GLY A 186 -23.06 -5.15 -5.14
C GLY A 186 -24.01 -5.57 -4.04
N TRP A 187 -23.70 -6.73 -3.44
CA TRP A 187 -24.49 -7.33 -2.38
C TRP A 187 -23.98 -6.88 -1.00
N ASP A 188 -24.93 -6.60 -0.10
CA ASP A 188 -24.70 -6.45 1.34
C ASP A 188 -25.82 -7.13 2.12
N ASP A 189 -25.65 -7.27 3.46
CA ASP A 189 -26.62 -7.95 4.34
C ASP A 189 -28.02 -7.28 4.34
N ARG A 190 -28.09 -5.99 3.99
CA ARG A 190 -29.36 -5.27 3.91
C ARG A 190 -30.19 -5.70 2.72
N CYS A 191 -29.58 -6.28 1.66
CA CYS A 191 -30.33 -6.85 0.55
C CYS A 191 -31.24 -7.98 1.05
N VAL A 192 -30.70 -8.90 1.85
CA VAL A 192 -31.48 -9.99 2.44
C VAL A 192 -32.47 -9.49 3.47
N ALA A 193 -32.05 -8.56 4.31
CA ALA A 193 -32.93 -8.00 5.33
C ALA A 193 -34.16 -7.32 4.70
N ALA A 194 -33.99 -6.62 3.58
CA ALA A 194 -35.08 -5.98 2.85
C ALA A 194 -36.06 -7.02 2.27
N ASP A 195 -35.55 -8.10 1.65
CA ASP A 195 -36.39 -9.17 1.09
C ASP A 195 -37.06 -10.01 2.18
N LEU A 196 -36.44 -10.18 3.37
CA LEU A 196 -37.11 -10.81 4.50
C LEU A 196 -38.28 -9.99 5.03
N VAL A 197 -38.14 -8.68 5.09
CA VAL A 197 -39.23 -7.77 5.48
C VAL A 197 -40.34 -7.83 4.44
N ASP A 198 -40.01 -7.84 3.15
CA ASP A 198 -40.99 -7.92 2.06
C ASP A 198 -41.76 -9.23 2.07
N LEU A 199 -41.07 -10.36 2.31
CA LEU A 199 -41.71 -11.67 2.52
C LEU A 199 -42.68 -11.66 3.71
N ALA A 200 -42.39 -10.89 4.76
CA ALA A 200 -43.30 -10.77 5.91
C ALA A 200 -44.50 -9.86 5.59
N VAL A 201 -44.31 -8.77 4.84
CA VAL A 201 -45.37 -7.88 4.36
C VAL A 201 -46.34 -8.64 3.44
N HIS A 202 -45.83 -9.47 2.55
CA HIS A 202 -46.65 -10.34 1.69
C HIS A 202 -47.25 -11.56 2.43
N GLY A 203 -47.01 -11.68 3.73
CA GLY A 203 -47.59 -12.74 4.57
C GLY A 203 -47.03 -14.13 4.30
N ALA A 204 -45.89 -14.25 3.60
CA ALA A 204 -45.24 -15.53 3.30
C ALA A 204 -44.44 -16.09 4.47
N ILE A 205 -43.95 -15.21 5.35
CA ILE A 205 -43.27 -15.54 6.60
C ILE A 205 -43.81 -14.64 7.74
N ARG A 206 -43.59 -15.06 8.97
CA ARG A 206 -43.78 -14.24 10.16
C ARG A 206 -42.42 -14.09 10.86
N ILE A 207 -42.08 -12.86 11.21
CA ILE A 207 -40.88 -12.56 12.00
C ILE A 207 -41.34 -12.36 13.44
N ARG A 208 -40.87 -13.23 14.36
CA ARG A 208 -41.20 -13.16 15.79
C ARG A 208 -39.93 -12.79 16.58
N GLU A 209 -40.06 -11.79 17.42
CA GLU A 209 -39.02 -11.45 18.38
C GLU A 209 -39.42 -11.95 19.78
N THR A 210 -38.48 -12.67 20.42
CA THR A 210 -38.68 -13.18 21.78
C THR A 210 -37.36 -13.06 22.53
N GLY A 211 -37.31 -12.17 23.55
CA GLY A 211 -36.13 -11.98 24.38
C GLY A 211 -34.86 -11.58 23.59
N GLY A 212 -35.00 -10.74 22.57
CA GLY A 212 -33.90 -10.27 21.72
C GLY A 212 -33.42 -11.28 20.66
N SER A 213 -34.11 -12.43 20.52
CA SER A 213 -33.89 -13.40 19.47
C SER A 213 -35.00 -13.37 18.43
N TYR A 214 -34.61 -13.42 17.15
CA TYR A 214 -35.57 -13.44 16.04
C TYR A 214 -35.79 -14.87 15.54
N THR A 215 -37.04 -15.23 15.26
CA THR A 215 -37.44 -16.49 14.66
C THR A 215 -38.27 -16.19 13.42
N LEU A 216 -37.93 -16.85 12.32
CA LEU A 216 -38.72 -16.84 11.08
C LEU A 216 -39.65 -18.03 11.08
N GLU A 217 -40.92 -17.83 10.80
CA GLU A 217 -41.94 -18.87 10.73
C GLU A 217 -42.59 -18.84 9.35
N ARG A 218 -42.78 -19.99 8.71
CA ARG A 218 -43.53 -20.09 7.45
C ARG A 218 -45.01 -19.92 7.74
N VAL A 219 -45.68 -19.04 6.98
CA VAL A 219 -47.14 -18.91 7.05
C VAL A 219 -47.77 -19.78 5.93
N ALA A 220 -48.67 -20.68 6.35
CA ALA A 220 -49.43 -21.51 5.39
C ALA A 220 -50.51 -20.71 4.73
N GLY A 221 -50.69 -20.86 3.40
CA GLY A 221 -51.76 -20.20 2.64
C GLY A 221 -51.47 -18.78 2.20
N ALA A 222 -50.19 -18.38 2.13
CA ALA A 222 -49.81 -17.08 1.56
C ALA A 222 -50.35 -16.93 0.14
N GLY A 223 -51.25 -15.94 -0.06
CA GLY A 223 -52.18 -15.93 -1.20
C GLY A 223 -51.61 -15.35 -2.50
N ALA A 224 -50.49 -14.71 -2.56
CA ALA A 224 -49.93 -14.15 -3.79
C ALA A 224 -48.70 -14.94 -4.25
N PRO A 225 -48.47 -15.14 -5.56
CA PRO A 225 -47.26 -15.74 -6.06
C PRO A 225 -46.05 -14.84 -5.71
N LEU A 226 -45.08 -15.40 -5.01
CA LEU A 226 -43.85 -14.70 -4.64
C LEU A 226 -42.90 -14.61 -5.83
N PRO A 227 -42.11 -13.55 -5.91
CA PRO A 227 -40.98 -13.48 -6.85
C PRO A 227 -40.03 -14.69 -6.68
N PRO A 228 -39.44 -15.20 -7.78
CA PRO A 228 -38.56 -16.38 -7.72
C PRO A 228 -37.41 -16.25 -6.72
N LEU A 229 -36.83 -15.04 -6.60
CA LEU A 229 -35.74 -14.74 -5.64
C LEU A 229 -36.22 -14.95 -4.20
N GLU A 230 -37.36 -14.40 -3.84
CA GLU A 230 -37.93 -14.47 -2.49
C GLU A 230 -38.40 -15.87 -2.14
N SER A 231 -39.06 -16.58 -3.08
CA SER A 231 -39.46 -17.97 -2.88
C SER A 231 -38.21 -18.85 -2.61
N SER A 232 -37.15 -18.66 -3.37
CA SER A 232 -35.88 -19.37 -3.19
C SER A 232 -35.21 -19.05 -1.85
N LEU A 233 -35.23 -17.77 -1.41
CA LEU A 233 -34.69 -17.34 -0.12
C LEU A 233 -35.48 -17.97 1.03
N ARG A 234 -36.82 -17.88 0.99
CA ARG A 234 -37.70 -18.50 1.99
C ARG A 234 -37.47 -20.00 2.10
N ASP A 235 -37.39 -20.70 0.97
CA ASP A 235 -37.23 -22.15 0.95
C ASP A 235 -35.82 -22.59 1.39
N ALA A 236 -34.80 -21.78 1.10
CA ALA A 236 -33.44 -22.02 1.60
C ALA A 236 -33.31 -21.82 3.11
N LEU A 237 -34.05 -20.88 3.70
CA LEU A 237 -34.04 -20.60 5.14
C LEU A 237 -34.91 -21.58 5.92
N LEU A 238 -36.16 -21.83 5.47
CA LEU A 238 -37.15 -22.54 6.24
C LEU A 238 -37.25 -24.03 5.85
N GLY A 239 -36.87 -24.39 4.61
CA GLY A 239 -36.92 -25.79 4.12
C GLY A 239 -38.25 -26.47 4.44
N GLY A 240 -38.19 -27.67 4.97
CA GLY A 240 -39.34 -28.44 5.50
C GLY A 240 -39.67 -28.16 6.97
N ALA A 241 -38.82 -27.41 7.71
CA ALA A 241 -38.95 -27.27 9.16
C ALA A 241 -40.03 -26.27 9.62
N GLY A 242 -40.54 -25.44 8.72
CA GLY A 242 -41.59 -24.44 9.01
C GLY A 242 -41.15 -23.25 9.86
N SER A 243 -40.04 -23.34 10.62
CA SER A 243 -39.51 -22.28 11.43
C SER A 243 -37.97 -22.36 11.55
N LEU A 244 -37.31 -21.20 11.69
CA LEU A 244 -35.85 -21.07 11.87
C LEU A 244 -35.57 -19.95 12.88
N ALA A 245 -34.83 -20.30 13.94
CA ALA A 245 -34.33 -19.28 14.86
C ALA A 245 -33.01 -18.67 14.32
N LEU A 246 -32.91 -17.33 14.28
CA LEU A 246 -31.69 -16.63 13.86
C LEU A 246 -30.61 -16.66 14.94
N LYS A 247 -30.04 -17.84 15.19
CA LYS A 247 -29.01 -18.11 16.20
C LYS A 247 -27.75 -18.67 15.58
N GLN A 248 -26.67 -18.60 16.33
CA GLN A 248 -25.36 -19.12 15.90
C GLN A 248 -25.39 -20.63 15.60
N SER A 249 -26.26 -21.41 16.24
CA SER A 249 -26.44 -22.83 15.92
C SER A 249 -26.90 -23.11 14.50
N GLU A 250 -27.63 -22.18 13.90
CA GLU A 250 -28.21 -22.28 12.55
C GLU A 250 -27.34 -21.59 11.49
N HIS A 251 -26.11 -21.19 11.83
CA HIS A 251 -25.24 -20.39 10.96
C HIS A 251 -25.02 -21.06 9.58
N ALA A 252 -24.95 -22.40 9.50
CA ALA A 252 -24.72 -23.11 8.24
C ALA A 252 -25.90 -22.95 7.26
N THR A 253 -27.15 -23.09 7.76
CA THR A 253 -28.37 -22.89 6.99
C THR A 253 -28.48 -21.43 6.52
N ILE A 254 -28.24 -20.48 7.45
CA ILE A 254 -28.28 -19.05 7.15
C ILE A 254 -27.20 -18.69 6.11
N ALA A 255 -25.94 -19.12 6.30
CA ALA A 255 -24.85 -18.84 5.38
C ALA A 255 -25.14 -19.39 3.97
N LYS A 256 -25.73 -20.60 3.86
CA LYS A 256 -26.12 -21.19 2.58
C LYS A 256 -27.21 -20.35 1.89
N ALA A 257 -28.22 -19.90 2.64
CA ALA A 257 -29.29 -19.07 2.10
C ALA A 257 -28.77 -17.67 1.65
N LEU A 258 -27.88 -17.05 2.43
CA LEU A 258 -27.23 -15.80 2.07
C LEU A 258 -26.37 -15.95 0.81
N ALA A 259 -25.62 -17.05 0.69
CA ALA A 259 -24.80 -17.34 -0.49
C ALA A 259 -25.68 -17.56 -1.73
N LEU A 260 -26.79 -18.30 -1.60
CA LEU A 260 -27.75 -18.51 -2.68
C LEU A 260 -28.34 -17.17 -3.14
N HIS A 261 -28.85 -16.35 -2.21
CA HIS A 261 -29.42 -15.05 -2.51
C HIS A 261 -28.41 -14.13 -3.24
N ARG A 262 -27.17 -14.06 -2.73
CA ARG A 262 -26.07 -13.29 -3.34
C ARG A 262 -25.76 -13.76 -4.76
N THR A 263 -25.66 -15.07 -4.97
CA THR A 263 -25.31 -15.61 -6.29
C THR A 263 -26.46 -15.47 -7.30
N THR A 264 -27.71 -15.57 -6.85
CA THR A 264 -28.88 -15.37 -7.68
C THR A 264 -28.96 -13.92 -8.14
N LEU A 265 -28.88 -12.95 -7.23
CA LEU A 265 -28.86 -11.53 -7.58
C LEU A 265 -27.71 -11.17 -8.51
N ALA A 266 -26.50 -11.68 -8.23
CA ALA A 266 -25.36 -11.43 -9.09
C ALA A 266 -25.56 -12.00 -10.50
N ARG A 267 -26.17 -13.19 -10.64
CA ARG A 267 -26.46 -13.83 -11.94
C ARG A 267 -27.51 -13.07 -12.73
N GLU A 268 -28.59 -12.64 -12.06
CA GLU A 268 -29.70 -11.95 -12.72
C GLU A 268 -29.34 -10.52 -13.13
N GLN A 269 -28.52 -9.83 -12.34
CA GLN A 269 -28.29 -8.40 -12.54
C GLN A 269 -26.95 -8.09 -13.21
N SER A 270 -25.89 -8.89 -12.95
CA SER A 270 -24.59 -8.65 -13.55
C SER A 270 -24.61 -8.91 -15.05
N GLY A 271 -24.05 -7.99 -15.81
CA GLY A 271 -24.05 -8.03 -17.28
C GLY A 271 -25.30 -7.43 -17.91
N ARG A 272 -26.48 -7.56 -17.28
CA ARG A 272 -27.72 -6.96 -17.75
C ARG A 272 -27.88 -5.51 -17.27
N TYR A 273 -27.83 -5.29 -15.97
CA TYR A 273 -28.09 -3.97 -15.37
C TYR A 273 -26.83 -3.21 -14.99
N TYR A 274 -25.73 -3.91 -14.69
CA TYR A 274 -24.42 -3.30 -14.41
C TYR A 274 -23.26 -4.20 -14.87
N ARG A 275 -22.10 -3.60 -15.09
CA ARG A 275 -20.85 -4.28 -15.44
C ARG A 275 -19.78 -3.94 -14.42
N ARG A 276 -19.02 -4.95 -13.99
CA ARG A 276 -17.91 -4.76 -13.04
C ARG A 276 -16.56 -4.55 -13.70
N ASN A 277 -16.47 -4.82 -15.02
CA ASN A 277 -15.25 -4.69 -15.81
C ASN A 277 -14.01 -5.35 -15.17
N GLY A 278 -14.21 -6.48 -14.46
CA GLY A 278 -13.18 -7.14 -13.66
C GLY A 278 -11.94 -7.58 -14.45
N VAL A 279 -12.10 -7.94 -15.73
CA VAL A 279 -10.97 -8.29 -16.60
C VAL A 279 -10.03 -7.09 -16.80
N LEU A 280 -10.59 -5.89 -16.97
CA LEU A 280 -9.80 -4.67 -17.12
C LEU A 280 -9.03 -4.35 -15.83
N VAL A 281 -9.66 -4.57 -14.67
CA VAL A 281 -8.97 -4.44 -13.38
C VAL A 281 -7.84 -5.48 -13.24
N ALA A 282 -8.07 -6.71 -13.68
CA ALA A 282 -7.03 -7.74 -13.68
C ALA A 282 -5.82 -7.38 -14.56
N ILE A 283 -6.07 -6.76 -15.73
CA ILE A 283 -4.99 -6.22 -16.57
C ILE A 283 -4.22 -5.11 -15.84
N GLY A 284 -4.92 -4.19 -15.17
CA GLY A 284 -4.28 -3.16 -14.36
C GLY A 284 -3.43 -3.73 -13.22
N ALA A 285 -3.91 -4.79 -12.55
CA ALA A 285 -3.13 -5.50 -11.54
C ALA A 285 -1.88 -6.16 -12.15
N LEU A 286 -1.97 -6.72 -13.36
CA LEU A 286 -0.82 -7.27 -14.09
C LEU A 286 0.20 -6.17 -14.45
N LEU A 287 -0.26 -5.01 -14.93
CA LEU A 287 0.61 -3.86 -15.20
C LEU A 287 1.33 -3.39 -13.93
N THR A 288 0.62 -3.37 -12.81
CA THR A 288 1.22 -3.07 -11.50
C THR A 288 2.30 -4.08 -11.14
N LEU A 289 2.03 -5.37 -11.31
CA LEU A 289 3.03 -6.42 -11.05
C LEU A 289 4.27 -6.24 -11.92
N VAL A 290 4.10 -5.94 -13.21
CA VAL A 290 5.22 -5.66 -14.13
C VAL A 290 6.03 -4.45 -13.67
N ALA A 291 5.37 -3.36 -13.26
CA ALA A 291 6.05 -2.17 -12.73
C ALA A 291 6.83 -2.49 -11.44
N LEU A 292 6.25 -3.26 -10.52
CA LEU A 292 6.92 -3.69 -9.30
C LEU A 292 8.15 -4.56 -9.58
N VAL A 293 8.05 -5.52 -10.50
CA VAL A 293 9.18 -6.36 -10.92
C VAL A 293 10.27 -5.50 -11.55
N ALA A 294 9.92 -4.57 -12.44
CA ALA A 294 10.87 -3.65 -13.05
C ALA A 294 11.59 -2.79 -11.98
N GLY A 295 10.84 -2.30 -10.98
CA GLY A 295 11.41 -1.59 -9.84
C GLY A 295 12.43 -2.42 -9.06
N VAL A 296 12.11 -3.69 -8.74
CA VAL A 296 13.04 -4.61 -8.05
C VAL A 296 14.29 -4.89 -8.88
N VAL A 297 14.13 -5.13 -10.19
CA VAL A 297 15.26 -5.36 -11.08
C VAL A 297 16.19 -4.14 -11.16
N ALA A 298 15.61 -2.95 -11.11
CA ALA A 298 16.36 -1.70 -11.13
C ALA A 298 17.00 -1.33 -9.78
N LEU A 299 16.65 -2.01 -8.66
CA LEU A 299 17.32 -1.80 -7.37
C LEU A 299 18.80 -2.19 -7.44
N GLY A 300 19.65 -1.39 -6.78
CA GLY A 300 21.06 -1.71 -6.60
C GLY A 300 21.29 -2.98 -5.76
N PRO A 301 22.50 -3.58 -5.82
CA PRO A 301 22.82 -4.80 -5.06
C PRO A 301 22.61 -4.66 -3.56
N ALA A 302 22.97 -3.52 -2.98
CA ALA A 302 22.82 -3.25 -1.55
C ALA A 302 21.36 -3.21 -1.10
N ALA A 303 20.47 -2.57 -1.88
CA ALA A 303 19.04 -2.52 -1.58
C ALA A 303 18.39 -3.91 -1.71
N ARG A 304 18.81 -4.69 -2.71
CA ARG A 304 18.36 -6.09 -2.87
C ARG A 304 18.83 -6.97 -1.71
N ALA A 305 20.08 -6.86 -1.30
CA ALA A 305 20.62 -7.56 -0.14
C ALA A 305 19.96 -7.12 1.18
N GLY A 306 19.56 -5.85 1.30
CA GLY A 306 18.81 -5.29 2.42
C GLY A 306 17.34 -5.72 2.51
N GLY A 307 16.89 -6.61 1.62
CA GLY A 307 15.54 -7.19 1.70
C GLY A 307 14.43 -6.35 1.05
N ALA A 308 14.76 -5.31 0.27
CA ALA A 308 13.75 -4.45 -0.38
C ALA A 308 12.79 -5.25 -1.28
N GLY A 309 13.29 -6.26 -2.01
CA GLY A 309 12.45 -7.13 -2.82
C GLY A 309 11.48 -7.96 -2.00
N PHE A 310 11.92 -8.51 -0.86
CA PHE A 310 11.05 -9.22 0.07
C PHE A 310 9.98 -8.30 0.65
N MET A 311 10.38 -7.10 1.11
CA MET A 311 9.45 -6.13 1.67
C MET A 311 8.38 -5.69 0.65
N LEU A 312 8.73 -5.58 -0.62
CA LEU A 312 7.78 -5.25 -1.67
C LEU A 312 6.70 -6.33 -1.84
N VAL A 313 7.10 -7.60 -1.90
CA VAL A 313 6.16 -8.73 -1.99
C VAL A 313 5.33 -8.85 -0.71
N TRP A 314 5.99 -8.76 0.45
CA TRP A 314 5.33 -8.80 1.75
C TRP A 314 4.27 -7.71 1.88
N LEU A 315 4.64 -6.43 1.69
CA LEU A 315 3.72 -5.31 1.77
C LEU A 315 2.61 -5.40 0.72
N GLY A 316 2.92 -5.85 -0.50
CA GLY A 316 1.93 -6.05 -1.56
C GLY A 316 0.77 -6.96 -1.14
N ILE A 317 1.04 -8.01 -0.38
CA ILE A 317 0.03 -8.94 0.14
C ILE A 317 -0.56 -8.44 1.47
N TRP A 318 0.31 -8.02 2.38
CA TRP A 318 -0.05 -7.59 3.73
C TRP A 318 -0.97 -6.37 3.75
N SER A 319 -0.72 -5.38 2.90
CA SER A 319 -1.53 -4.15 2.79
C SER A 319 -3.00 -4.45 2.48
N PHE A 320 -3.31 -5.48 1.68
CA PHE A 320 -4.69 -5.89 1.45
C PHE A 320 -5.39 -6.32 2.74
N GLY A 321 -4.69 -7.11 3.57
CA GLY A 321 -5.19 -7.53 4.88
C GLY A 321 -5.42 -6.34 5.82
N VAL A 322 -4.46 -5.41 5.87
CA VAL A 322 -4.55 -4.22 6.71
C VAL A 322 -5.70 -3.31 6.25
N VAL A 323 -5.84 -3.06 4.94
CA VAL A 323 -6.96 -2.26 4.40
C VAL A 323 -8.31 -2.89 4.71
N ALA A 324 -8.45 -4.22 4.54
CA ALA A 324 -9.66 -4.95 4.89
C ALA A 324 -9.99 -4.84 6.38
N LEU A 325 -8.97 -4.98 7.24
CA LEU A 325 -9.09 -4.88 8.70
C LEU A 325 -9.49 -3.47 9.14
N VAL A 326 -8.87 -2.42 8.57
CA VAL A 326 -9.24 -1.02 8.81
C VAL A 326 -10.67 -0.76 8.34
N GLY A 327 -11.07 -1.29 7.18
CA GLY A 327 -12.43 -1.22 6.69
C GLY A 327 -13.43 -1.86 7.66
N ALA A 328 -13.09 -3.02 8.24
CA ALA A 328 -13.90 -3.71 9.23
C ALA A 328 -14.01 -2.89 10.54
N VAL A 329 -12.92 -2.26 11.00
CA VAL A 329 -12.92 -1.35 12.16
C VAL A 329 -13.85 -0.18 11.91
N ILE A 330 -13.73 0.50 10.76
CA ILE A 330 -14.62 1.63 10.40
C ILE A 330 -16.07 1.18 10.34
N GLY A 331 -16.34 0.00 9.76
CA GLY A 331 -17.68 -0.59 9.70
C GLY A 331 -18.26 -0.88 11.09
N ALA A 332 -17.44 -1.45 11.99
CA ALA A 332 -17.82 -1.73 13.36
C ALA A 332 -18.20 -0.44 14.13
N TRP A 333 -17.42 0.62 13.98
CA TRP A 333 -17.71 1.92 14.61
C TRP A 333 -18.96 2.59 14.03
N ARG A 334 -19.18 2.51 12.72
CA ARG A 334 -20.40 3.05 12.09
C ARG A 334 -21.66 2.31 12.53
N GLY A 335 -21.56 1.03 12.88
CA GLY A 335 -22.67 0.21 13.38
C GLY A 335 -22.77 0.15 14.91
N ALA A 336 -21.89 0.82 15.65
CA ALA A 336 -21.79 0.73 17.09
C ALA A 336 -22.96 1.46 17.79
N ARG A 337 -24.07 0.74 18.02
CA ARG A 337 -25.20 1.18 18.84
C ARG A 337 -25.40 0.15 19.96
N GLY A 338 -25.27 0.60 21.24
CA GLY A 338 -25.34 -0.26 22.42
C GLY A 338 -23.99 -0.84 22.86
N MET A 339 -23.89 -1.18 24.16
CA MET A 339 -22.64 -1.49 24.87
C MET A 339 -21.88 -2.71 24.27
N GLY A 340 -22.59 -3.75 23.85
CA GLY A 340 -21.96 -4.95 23.26
C GLY A 340 -21.30 -4.68 21.89
N ARG A 341 -21.92 -3.84 21.05
CA ARG A 341 -21.36 -3.47 19.73
C ARG A 341 -20.18 -2.51 19.87
N VAL A 342 -20.22 -1.61 20.84
CA VAL A 342 -19.08 -0.75 21.17
C VAL A 342 -17.89 -1.58 21.65
N GLY A 343 -18.12 -2.57 22.53
CA GLY A 343 -17.07 -3.50 22.97
C GLY A 343 -16.43 -4.26 21.82
N GLY A 344 -17.24 -4.74 20.86
CA GLY A 344 -16.72 -5.39 19.63
C GLY A 344 -15.90 -4.44 18.76
N ALA A 345 -16.30 -3.19 18.60
CA ALA A 345 -15.54 -2.19 17.85
C ALA A 345 -14.21 -1.85 18.53
N ILE A 346 -14.17 -1.73 19.85
CA ILE A 346 -12.94 -1.53 20.64
C ILE A 346 -12.01 -2.73 20.46
N PHE A 347 -12.52 -3.96 20.63
CA PHE A 347 -11.73 -5.18 20.45
C PHE A 347 -11.10 -5.22 19.06
N LEU A 348 -11.89 -4.99 18.01
CA LEU A 348 -11.40 -5.02 16.63
C LEU A 348 -10.35 -3.95 16.37
N THR A 349 -10.52 -2.76 16.98
CA THR A 349 -9.51 -1.69 16.91
C THR A 349 -8.21 -2.12 17.56
N LEU A 350 -8.25 -2.63 18.80
CA LEU A 350 -7.06 -3.10 19.50
C LEU A 350 -6.38 -4.27 18.76
N PHE A 351 -7.17 -5.20 18.23
CA PHE A 351 -6.68 -6.31 17.41
C PHE A 351 -5.99 -5.83 16.13
N SER A 352 -6.41 -4.69 15.55
CA SER A 352 -5.82 -4.16 14.33
C SER A 352 -4.45 -3.47 14.53
N LEU A 353 -4.15 -3.00 15.74
CA LEU A 353 -2.94 -2.22 16.02
C LEU A 353 -1.63 -2.95 15.67
N PRO A 354 -1.41 -4.23 16.03
CA PRO A 354 -0.19 -4.95 15.66
C PRO A 354 0.00 -5.07 14.13
N PHE A 355 -1.10 -5.21 13.39
CA PHE A 355 -1.05 -5.33 11.93
C PHE A 355 -0.70 -3.99 11.27
N ILE A 356 -1.26 -2.89 11.78
CA ILE A 356 -0.92 -1.53 11.34
C ILE A 356 0.54 -1.21 11.70
N ALA A 357 0.99 -1.58 12.90
CA ALA A 357 2.39 -1.41 13.30
C ALA A 357 3.35 -2.20 12.39
N GLY A 358 2.99 -3.43 12.01
CA GLY A 358 3.73 -4.24 11.04
C GLY A 358 3.81 -3.59 9.66
N GLU A 359 2.72 -2.99 9.18
CA GLU A 359 2.69 -2.20 7.93
C GLU A 359 3.66 -1.02 7.99
N LEU A 360 3.59 -0.22 9.06
CA LEU A 360 4.46 0.94 9.25
C LEU A 360 5.93 0.55 9.37
N PHE A 361 6.22 -0.55 10.06
CA PHE A 361 7.57 -1.10 10.16
C PHE A 361 8.09 -1.52 8.78
N GLY A 362 7.31 -2.29 8.03
CA GLY A 362 7.67 -2.74 6.68
C GLY A 362 7.91 -1.57 5.71
N LEU A 363 7.04 -0.55 5.75
CA LEU A 363 7.23 0.69 5.00
C LEU A 363 8.51 1.42 5.43
N GLY A 364 8.81 1.48 6.74
CA GLY A 364 10.04 2.07 7.26
C GLY A 364 11.29 1.36 6.75
N VAL A 365 11.29 0.03 6.71
CA VAL A 365 12.39 -0.77 6.11
C VAL A 365 12.51 -0.48 4.62
N LEU A 366 11.39 -0.44 3.89
CA LEU A 366 11.39 -0.15 2.45
C LEU A 366 11.93 1.26 2.16
N VAL A 367 11.54 2.26 2.94
CA VAL A 367 12.04 3.64 2.80
C VAL A 367 13.56 3.70 3.05
N ARG A 368 14.07 2.97 4.04
CA ARG A 368 15.51 2.93 4.33
C ARG A 368 16.32 2.20 3.26
N THR A 369 15.76 1.17 2.63
CA THR A 369 16.48 0.32 1.67
C THR A 369 16.31 0.74 0.22
N ALA A 370 15.15 1.25 -0.17
CA ALA A 370 14.81 1.62 -1.54
C ALA A 370 14.47 3.11 -1.73
N GLY A 371 14.33 3.86 -0.63
CA GLY A 371 14.03 5.29 -0.64
C GLY A 371 12.53 5.63 -0.56
N LEU A 372 12.25 6.85 -0.11
CA LEU A 372 10.88 7.33 0.12
C LEU A 372 10.04 7.36 -1.18
N VAL A 373 10.62 7.86 -2.28
CA VAL A 373 9.91 7.96 -3.56
C VAL A 373 9.48 6.58 -4.07
N PHE A 374 10.34 5.56 -3.91
CA PHE A 374 10.02 4.18 -4.25
C PHE A 374 8.83 3.66 -3.43
N ALA A 375 8.85 3.85 -2.11
CA ALA A 375 7.79 3.40 -1.22
C ALA A 375 6.45 4.10 -1.53
N LEU A 376 6.47 5.41 -1.77
CA LEU A 376 5.28 6.18 -2.13
C LEU A 376 4.71 5.77 -3.50
N ALA A 377 5.57 5.54 -4.50
CA ALA A 377 5.15 5.08 -5.82
C ALA A 377 4.52 3.68 -5.75
N MET A 378 5.09 2.76 -4.96
CA MET A 378 4.50 1.45 -4.70
C MET A 378 3.11 1.57 -4.08
N LEU A 379 2.97 2.37 -3.02
CA LEU A 379 1.68 2.58 -2.36
C LEU A 379 0.66 3.19 -3.34
N ALA A 380 1.06 4.17 -4.15
CA ALA A 380 0.20 4.79 -5.14
C ALA A 380 -0.28 3.79 -6.20
N LEU A 381 0.58 2.85 -6.66
CA LEU A 381 0.18 1.77 -7.56
C LEU A 381 -0.90 0.88 -6.95
N LEU A 382 -0.76 0.49 -5.68
CA LEU A 382 -1.75 -0.35 -4.98
C LEU A 382 -3.07 0.39 -4.77
N VAL A 383 -3.01 1.64 -4.29
CA VAL A 383 -4.20 2.49 -4.07
C VAL A 383 -4.94 2.74 -5.40
N THR A 384 -4.21 2.95 -6.50
CA THR A 384 -4.81 3.13 -7.83
C THR A 384 -5.63 1.90 -8.23
N ASN A 385 -5.10 0.69 -8.08
CA ASN A 385 -5.86 -0.52 -8.38
C ASN A 385 -7.11 -0.66 -7.53
N PHE A 386 -7.02 -0.35 -6.24
CA PHE A 386 -8.17 -0.39 -5.33
C PHE A 386 -9.24 0.64 -5.72
N ALA A 387 -8.85 1.86 -6.04
CA ALA A 387 -9.77 2.91 -6.47
C ALA A 387 -10.49 2.53 -7.78
N PHE A 388 -9.74 2.06 -8.77
CA PHE A 388 -10.33 1.66 -10.04
C PHE A 388 -11.13 0.36 -9.97
N PHE A 389 -10.89 -0.52 -9.00
CA PHE A 389 -11.78 -1.67 -8.73
C PHE A 389 -13.22 -1.20 -8.44
N GLU A 390 -13.39 -0.08 -7.73
CA GLU A 390 -14.71 0.52 -7.49
C GLU A 390 -15.19 1.39 -8.65
N TRP A 391 -14.31 2.22 -9.24
CA TRP A 391 -14.69 3.17 -10.29
C TRP A 391 -14.96 2.53 -11.64
N MET A 392 -14.52 1.30 -11.88
CA MET A 392 -14.82 0.56 -13.12
C MET A 392 -16.19 -0.13 -13.10
N LYS A 393 -16.94 -0.07 -12.00
CA LYS A 393 -18.33 -0.50 -11.95
C LYS A 393 -19.18 0.56 -12.64
N ALA A 394 -19.98 0.17 -13.59
CA ALA A 394 -20.88 1.09 -14.30
C ALA A 394 -22.22 0.41 -14.60
N PRO A 395 -23.35 1.14 -14.47
CA PRO A 395 -24.63 0.64 -14.91
C PRO A 395 -24.68 0.53 -16.43
N THR A 396 -25.43 -0.41 -16.95
CA THR A 396 -25.82 -0.43 -18.36
C THR A 396 -26.89 0.64 -18.62
N ILE A 397 -27.28 0.84 -19.88
CA ILE A 397 -28.39 1.73 -20.23
C ILE A 397 -29.70 1.26 -19.56
N GLU A 398 -29.97 -0.07 -19.59
CA GLU A 398 -31.14 -0.66 -18.92
C GLU A 398 -31.06 -0.46 -17.39
N GLY A 399 -29.88 -0.69 -16.81
CA GLY A 399 -29.62 -0.45 -15.38
C GLY A 399 -29.79 1.02 -15.00
N ARG A 400 -29.33 1.95 -15.83
CA ARG A 400 -29.53 3.38 -15.60
C ARG A 400 -31.01 3.77 -15.55
N THR A 401 -31.81 3.23 -16.47
CA THR A 401 -33.27 3.47 -16.47
C THR A 401 -33.93 3.00 -15.18
N VAL A 402 -33.53 1.84 -14.64
CA VAL A 402 -34.04 1.34 -13.36
C VAL A 402 -33.56 2.22 -12.20
N LEU A 403 -32.29 2.64 -12.21
CA LEU A 403 -31.75 3.55 -11.20
C LEU A 403 -32.47 4.91 -11.18
N ASP A 404 -32.84 5.44 -12.33
CA ASP A 404 -33.62 6.67 -12.42
C ASP A 404 -35.04 6.51 -11.82
N ARG A 405 -35.67 5.33 -11.99
CA ARG A 405 -36.94 5.00 -11.32
C ARG A 405 -36.79 4.85 -9.81
N ILE A 406 -35.68 4.22 -9.33
CA ILE A 406 -35.36 4.12 -7.90
C ILE A 406 -35.18 5.53 -7.31
N ALA A 407 -34.48 6.41 -8.02
CA ALA A 407 -34.31 7.80 -7.60
C ALA A 407 -35.66 8.55 -7.53
N GLY A 408 -36.54 8.30 -8.49
CA GLY A 408 -37.90 8.83 -8.49
C GLY A 408 -38.76 8.34 -7.32
N LEU A 409 -38.63 7.05 -6.93
CA LEU A 409 -39.29 6.51 -5.73
C LEU A 409 -38.74 7.16 -4.47
N GLY A 410 -37.41 7.37 -4.41
CA GLY A 410 -36.76 8.08 -3.29
C GLY A 410 -37.25 9.51 -3.13
N LEU A 411 -37.52 10.22 -4.22
CA LEU A 411 -38.12 11.55 -4.17
C LEU A 411 -39.53 11.53 -3.52
N TYR A 412 -40.36 10.55 -3.90
CA TYR A 412 -41.72 10.41 -3.34
C TYR A 412 -41.66 10.09 -1.85
N LEU A 413 -40.88 9.08 -1.45
CA LEU A 413 -40.74 8.67 -0.06
C LEU A 413 -40.18 9.80 0.82
N GLY A 414 -39.21 10.58 0.33
CA GLY A 414 -38.63 11.70 1.05
C GLY A 414 -39.58 12.88 1.26
N VAL A 415 -40.68 12.97 0.48
CA VAL A 415 -41.76 13.95 0.71
C VAL A 415 -42.82 13.36 1.64
N ALA A 416 -43.19 12.08 1.45
CA ALA A 416 -44.20 11.40 2.28
C ALA A 416 -43.80 11.20 3.75
N GLU A 417 -42.47 11.23 4.08
CA GLU A 417 -41.96 11.16 5.46
C GLU A 417 -41.99 12.51 6.18
N ARG A 418 -42.26 13.62 5.48
CA ARG A 418 -42.25 14.97 6.07
C ARG A 418 -43.65 15.48 6.47
N ASP A 419 -44.67 14.82 6.03
CA ASP A 419 -46.07 15.06 6.39
C ASP A 419 -46.58 14.01 7.40
#